data_6ab6114d6860d9b3b3db1a48efba081f
#
_entry.id   6ab6114d6860d9b3b3db1a48efba081f
#
_cell.length_a   1.000
_cell.length_b   1.000
_cell.length_c   1.000
_cell.angle_alpha   90.00
_cell.angle_beta   90.00
_cell.angle_gamma   90.00
#
_symmetry.space_group_name_H-M   'P 1'
#
loop_
_entity.id
_entity.type
_entity.pdbx_description
1 polymer ?
#
loop_
_entity_poly.entity_id
_entity_poly.type
_entity_poly.pdbx_seq_one_letter_code
_entity_poly.pdbx_strand_id
1 'polypeptide(L)'
;MTFNFNSELYADPNLAEGVDYARRHRRHERFDDTLARTDDMPKTTILAPHGGGIEPGTSELCLAVAGYHPANLPQIPPAGVTYDYWMLEGVRERDNAELHVTAVGCDDGVAVSLCAGSLNALALHGFQPGPPDMSEGDQVVLVGGGNTILKDYLLEGLRRAKFDARDAGLHGELNGDATCNIVNRTLLGMGAQLELSTPLRDAMFAEHSRSRRKHTTTQLFWTFVAVCRDALDRLEAEQIVARPGLRCLESRPC
;
A
#
# COMPACT_ATOMS: atom_id res chain seq x y z
N MET A 1 -6.16 -3.34 -20.97
CA MET A 1 -5.22 -2.36 -20.40
C MET A 1 -4.71 -1.49 -21.54
N THR A 2 -4.68 -0.18 -21.32
CA THR A 2 -4.29 0.79 -22.36
C THR A 2 -2.78 1.02 -22.34
N PHE A 3 -2.13 0.91 -21.16
CA PHE A 3 -0.72 1.17 -20.95
C PHE A 3 -0.02 -0.02 -20.29
N ASN A 4 1.21 -0.33 -20.73
CA ASN A 4 2.03 -1.38 -20.12
C ASN A 4 2.86 -0.82 -18.95
N PHE A 5 3.23 0.47 -19.02
CA PHE A 5 4.08 1.14 -18.04
C PHE A 5 3.51 2.51 -17.65
N ASN A 6 3.85 2.98 -16.44
CA ASN A 6 3.49 4.34 -16.03
C ASN A 6 4.13 5.39 -16.93
N SER A 7 5.35 5.17 -17.38
CA SER A 7 6.04 6.07 -18.33
C SER A 7 5.28 6.23 -19.65
N GLU A 8 4.63 5.18 -20.16
CA GLU A 8 3.78 5.27 -21.35
C GLU A 8 2.53 6.14 -21.07
N LEU A 9 1.88 5.93 -19.90
CA LEU A 9 0.74 6.75 -19.49
C LEU A 9 1.13 8.23 -19.38
N TYR A 10 2.28 8.52 -18.77
CA TYR A 10 2.74 9.90 -18.60
C TYR A 10 3.17 10.57 -19.91
N ALA A 11 3.57 9.78 -20.92
CA ALA A 11 3.97 10.27 -22.23
C ALA A 11 2.79 10.45 -23.19
N ASP A 12 1.58 9.99 -22.87
CA ASP A 12 0.42 10.15 -23.73
C ASP A 12 0.01 11.63 -23.84
N PRO A 13 0.06 12.23 -25.05
CA PRO A 13 -0.25 13.64 -25.24
C PRO A 13 -1.71 14.01 -24.98
N ASN A 14 -2.58 13.02 -24.85
CA ASN A 14 -4.01 13.24 -24.54
C ASN A 14 -4.30 13.24 -23.05
N LEU A 15 -3.30 12.94 -22.21
CA LEU A 15 -3.43 12.89 -20.77
C LEU A 15 -2.63 14.00 -20.09
N ALA A 16 -3.20 14.57 -19.02
CA ALA A 16 -2.55 15.61 -18.25
C ALA A 16 -2.59 15.30 -16.74
N GLU A 17 -1.44 15.41 -16.08
CA GLU A 17 -1.37 15.31 -14.62
C GLU A 17 -2.14 16.47 -13.99
N GLY A 18 -2.94 16.16 -12.97
CA GLY A 18 -3.85 17.12 -12.32
C GLY A 18 -5.24 17.21 -12.98
N VAL A 19 -5.42 16.64 -14.18
CA VAL A 19 -6.71 16.61 -14.90
C VAL A 19 -7.21 15.18 -15.06
N ASP A 20 -6.39 14.28 -15.58
CA ASP A 20 -6.73 12.88 -15.82
C ASP A 20 -6.25 11.98 -14.70
N TYR A 21 -5.02 12.20 -14.26
CA TYR A 21 -4.39 11.47 -13.17
C TYR A 21 -3.62 12.41 -12.25
N ALA A 22 -3.27 11.91 -11.07
CA ALA A 22 -2.37 12.60 -10.15
C ALA A 22 -1.42 11.58 -9.50
N ARG A 23 -0.18 12.00 -9.29
CA ARG A 23 0.79 11.26 -8.49
C ARG A 23 0.90 11.91 -7.13
N ARG A 24 0.65 11.14 -6.08
CA ARG A 24 0.80 11.63 -4.69
C ARG A 24 1.79 10.76 -3.97
N HIS A 25 2.72 11.39 -3.29
CA HIS A 25 3.74 10.67 -2.52
C HIS A 25 4.22 11.51 -1.34
N ARG A 26 4.81 10.83 -0.39
CA ARG A 26 5.55 11.45 0.70
C ARG A 26 6.72 10.56 1.10
N ARG A 27 7.90 11.19 1.23
CA ARG A 27 9.06 10.62 1.88
C ARG A 27 9.29 11.36 3.18
N HIS A 28 9.53 10.64 4.27
CA HIS A 28 9.83 11.23 5.57
C HIS A 28 11.33 11.34 5.73
N GLU A 29 11.76 12.50 6.19
CA GLU A 29 13.11 12.68 6.69
C GLU A 29 13.22 12.01 8.05
N ARG A 30 14.19 11.14 8.21
CA ARG A 30 14.35 10.32 9.42
C ARG A 30 15.61 10.66 10.20
N PHE A 31 16.45 11.53 9.65
CA PHE A 31 17.66 12.04 10.28
C PHE A 31 17.59 13.55 10.38
N ASP A 32 17.98 14.08 11.51
CA ASP A 32 18.28 15.50 11.66
C ASP A 32 19.81 15.72 11.66
N ASP A 33 20.24 16.98 11.54
CA ASP A 33 21.65 17.35 11.48
C ASP A 33 22.39 17.13 12.80
N THR A 34 21.72 16.72 13.86
CA THR A 34 22.34 16.60 15.19
C THR A 34 23.12 15.32 15.36
N LEU A 35 23.01 14.35 14.45
CA LEU A 35 23.66 13.04 14.49
C LEU A 35 23.46 12.25 15.81
N ALA A 36 22.71 12.83 16.73
CA ALA A 36 22.43 12.26 18.05
C ALA A 36 21.25 11.29 18.02
N ARG A 37 20.45 11.32 16.93
CA ARG A 37 19.27 10.49 16.78
C ARG A 37 19.56 9.33 15.84
N THR A 38 19.75 8.17 16.43
CA THR A 38 19.65 6.91 15.71
C THR A 38 18.20 6.49 15.71
N ASP A 39 17.39 6.96 14.77
CA ASP A 39 16.12 6.33 14.53
C ASP A 39 16.41 4.93 13.98
N ASP A 40 16.02 3.91 14.72
CA ASP A 40 16.01 2.53 14.22
C ASP A 40 15.21 2.54 12.92
N MET A 41 15.86 2.13 11.85
CA MET A 41 15.40 2.30 10.48
C MET A 41 14.76 1.06 9.88
N PRO A 42 13.59 0.64 10.29
CA PRO A 42 12.77 -0.09 9.36
C PRO A 42 12.01 0.93 8.54
N LYS A 43 12.31 0.98 7.25
CA LYS A 43 11.56 1.81 6.33
C LYS A 43 10.53 0.97 5.65
N THR A 44 9.28 1.39 5.78
CA THR A 44 8.16 0.79 5.07
C THR A 44 7.57 1.81 4.12
N THR A 45 7.27 1.39 2.90
CA THR A 45 6.53 2.17 1.91
C THR A 45 5.16 1.56 1.70
N ILE A 46 4.12 2.39 1.75
CA ILE A 46 2.73 2.01 1.44
C ILE A 46 2.40 2.47 0.03
N LEU A 47 1.80 1.60 -0.77
CA LEU A 47 1.51 1.85 -2.18
C LEU A 47 0.01 1.75 -2.47
N ALA A 48 -0.49 2.61 -3.34
CA ALA A 48 -1.77 2.44 -4.03
C ALA A 48 -1.56 2.70 -5.53
N PRO A 49 -1.08 1.70 -6.28
CA PRO A 49 -0.78 1.87 -7.71
C PRO A 49 -1.99 2.26 -8.55
N HIS A 50 -3.19 1.99 -8.05
CA HIS A 50 -4.45 2.20 -8.73
C HIS A 50 -5.42 3.05 -7.91
N GLY A 51 -4.93 4.14 -7.34
CA GLY A 51 -5.71 5.02 -6.47
C GLY A 51 -6.80 5.82 -7.18
N GLY A 52 -7.47 6.67 -6.41
CA GLY A 52 -8.49 7.59 -6.90
C GLY A 52 -9.74 6.89 -7.43
N GLY A 53 -9.98 7.03 -8.72
CA GLY A 53 -11.11 6.42 -9.42
C GLY A 53 -10.75 5.12 -10.15
N ILE A 54 -9.49 4.69 -10.18
CA ILE A 54 -9.06 3.43 -10.82
C ILE A 54 -9.60 2.26 -10.00
N GLU A 55 -9.20 2.17 -8.74
CA GLU A 55 -9.72 1.22 -7.75
C GLU A 55 -10.18 1.99 -6.51
N PRO A 56 -11.43 2.47 -6.50
CA PRO A 56 -11.92 3.39 -5.48
C PRO A 56 -11.75 2.86 -4.05
N GLY A 57 -11.21 3.71 -3.15
CA GLY A 57 -10.96 3.39 -1.74
C GLY A 57 -9.50 3.10 -1.40
N THR A 58 -8.68 2.69 -2.37
CA THR A 58 -7.28 2.33 -2.14
C THR A 58 -6.40 3.53 -1.74
N SER A 59 -6.66 4.72 -2.27
CA SER A 59 -5.96 5.95 -1.86
C SER A 59 -6.21 6.29 -0.40
N GLU A 60 -7.46 6.22 0.04
CA GLU A 60 -7.85 6.50 1.42
C GLU A 60 -7.23 5.49 2.38
N LEU A 61 -7.20 4.20 2.00
CA LEU A 61 -6.53 3.15 2.76
C LEU A 61 -5.02 3.36 2.82
N CYS A 62 -4.38 3.70 1.68
CA CYS A 62 -2.95 3.98 1.62
C CYS A 62 -2.56 5.09 2.59
N LEU A 63 -3.29 6.22 2.58
CA LEU A 63 -3.05 7.31 3.52
C LEU A 63 -3.21 6.87 4.97
N ALA A 64 -4.29 6.15 5.29
CA ALA A 64 -4.59 5.75 6.66
C ALA A 64 -3.57 4.73 7.19
N VAL A 65 -3.17 3.75 6.39
CA VAL A 65 -2.09 2.80 6.74
C VAL A 65 -0.77 3.52 6.90
N ALA A 66 -0.47 4.50 6.04
CA ALA A 66 0.72 5.35 6.16
C ALA A 66 0.70 6.29 7.38
N GLY A 67 -0.40 6.35 8.12
CA GLY A 67 -0.52 7.13 9.37
C GLY A 67 -1.16 8.50 9.21
N TYR A 68 -1.87 8.75 8.10
CA TYR A 68 -2.55 10.01 7.82
C TYR A 68 -4.05 9.85 7.71
N HIS A 69 -4.79 10.75 8.33
CA HIS A 69 -6.25 10.76 8.16
C HIS A 69 -6.60 11.18 6.72
N PRO A 70 -7.36 10.39 5.96
CA PRO A 70 -7.57 10.62 4.53
C PRO A 70 -8.30 11.94 4.20
N ALA A 71 -9.09 12.48 5.13
CA ALA A 71 -9.89 13.69 4.87
C ALA A 71 -9.05 14.97 4.77
N ASN A 72 -8.06 15.14 5.64
CA ASN A 72 -7.34 16.42 5.81
C ASN A 72 -5.85 16.25 6.12
N LEU A 73 -5.34 15.02 6.08
CA LEU A 73 -3.93 14.67 6.23
C LEU A 73 -3.25 14.99 7.59
N PRO A 74 -3.95 15.24 8.72
CA PRO A 74 -3.24 15.21 9.98
C PRO A 74 -2.75 13.80 10.26
N GLN A 75 -1.67 13.66 11.01
CA GLN A 75 -1.26 12.38 11.54
C GLN A 75 -2.37 11.80 12.44
N ILE A 76 -2.55 10.49 12.37
CA ILE A 76 -3.55 9.80 13.20
C ILE A 76 -3.00 9.69 14.63
N PRO A 77 -3.68 10.22 15.64
CA PRO A 77 -3.27 10.06 17.03
C PRO A 77 -3.51 8.62 17.55
N PRO A 78 -2.74 8.16 18.55
CA PRO A 78 -1.54 8.78 19.08
C PRO A 78 -0.43 8.80 18.04
N ALA A 79 0.49 9.79 18.12
CA ALA A 79 1.59 9.96 17.18
C ALA A 79 2.40 8.65 17.08
N GLY A 80 1.98 7.80 16.16
CA GLY A 80 2.65 6.55 15.83
C GLY A 80 3.61 6.74 14.66
N VAL A 81 4.27 5.67 14.26
CA VAL A 81 5.11 5.65 13.09
C VAL A 81 4.32 6.10 11.86
N THR A 82 4.87 7.02 11.08
CA THR A 82 4.38 7.36 9.75
C THR A 82 5.24 6.68 8.71
N TYR A 83 4.59 6.10 7.70
CA TYR A 83 5.27 5.42 6.60
C TYR A 83 5.36 6.31 5.37
N ASP A 84 6.38 6.10 4.57
CA ASP A 84 6.46 6.67 3.23
C ASP A 84 5.31 6.12 2.40
N TYR A 85 4.80 6.90 1.45
CA TYR A 85 3.75 6.41 0.56
C TYR A 85 3.89 6.94 -0.85
N TRP A 86 3.34 6.19 -1.79
CA TRP A 86 3.14 6.60 -3.18
C TRP A 86 1.82 6.06 -3.71
N MET A 87 1.16 6.86 -4.54
CA MET A 87 -0.04 6.44 -5.24
C MET A 87 -0.16 7.12 -6.60
N LEU A 88 -0.69 6.39 -7.58
CA LEU A 88 -1.22 6.92 -8.83
C LEU A 88 -2.74 6.97 -8.69
N GLU A 89 -3.33 8.14 -8.85
CA GLU A 89 -4.77 8.35 -8.72
C GLU A 89 -5.39 8.70 -10.07
N GLY A 90 -6.42 7.97 -10.50
CA GLY A 90 -7.32 8.44 -11.55
C GLY A 90 -8.21 9.55 -11.01
N VAL A 91 -8.16 10.73 -11.64
CA VAL A 91 -8.91 11.90 -11.14
C VAL A 91 -9.98 12.39 -12.10
N ARG A 92 -10.21 11.68 -13.20
CA ARG A 92 -11.33 11.92 -14.11
C ARG A 92 -12.67 11.74 -13.41
N GLU A 93 -13.69 12.33 -13.96
CA GLU A 93 -15.07 12.10 -13.52
C GLU A 93 -15.53 10.65 -13.75
N ARG A 94 -15.07 10.04 -14.86
CA ARG A 94 -15.39 8.65 -15.29
C ARG A 94 -14.22 8.04 -16.06
N ASP A 95 -14.34 6.76 -16.41
CA ASP A 95 -13.43 6.00 -17.25
C ASP A 95 -11.99 5.92 -16.71
N ASN A 96 -11.84 6.01 -15.36
CA ASN A 96 -10.53 5.94 -14.72
C ASN A 96 -9.87 4.56 -14.85
N ALA A 97 -10.63 3.49 -15.11
CA ALA A 97 -10.09 2.16 -15.34
C ALA A 97 -9.14 2.09 -16.57
N GLU A 98 -9.27 3.02 -17.52
CA GLU A 98 -8.35 3.14 -18.66
C GLU A 98 -6.93 3.54 -18.25
N LEU A 99 -6.78 4.18 -17.08
CA LEU A 99 -5.50 4.62 -16.52
C LEU A 99 -4.77 3.52 -15.73
N HIS A 100 -5.34 2.31 -15.71
CA HIS A 100 -4.77 1.18 -15.00
C HIS A 100 -3.48 0.71 -15.68
N VAL A 101 -2.39 0.69 -14.92
CA VAL A 101 -1.10 0.08 -15.25
C VAL A 101 -0.83 -1.02 -14.23
N THR A 102 -0.51 -2.23 -14.66
CA THR A 102 -0.25 -3.33 -13.72
C THR A 102 0.86 -2.99 -12.73
N ALA A 103 0.82 -3.55 -11.53
CA ALA A 103 1.87 -3.37 -10.53
C ALA A 103 3.26 -3.86 -11.02
N VAL A 104 3.27 -4.80 -11.98
CA VAL A 104 4.47 -5.26 -12.70
C VAL A 104 5.02 -4.20 -13.64
N GLY A 105 4.14 -3.42 -14.27
CA GLY A 105 4.49 -2.31 -15.16
C GLY A 105 4.77 -0.98 -14.43
N CYS A 106 4.73 -0.97 -13.11
CA CYS A 106 4.99 0.25 -12.35
C CYS A 106 6.48 0.65 -12.43
N ASP A 107 6.77 1.61 -13.30
CA ASP A 107 8.11 2.16 -13.54
C ASP A 107 8.24 3.65 -13.12
N ASP A 108 7.26 4.19 -12.37
CA ASP A 108 7.36 5.53 -11.81
C ASP A 108 8.61 5.68 -10.94
N GLY A 109 9.47 6.65 -11.29
CA GLY A 109 10.78 6.82 -10.65
C GLY A 109 10.69 7.11 -9.15
N VAL A 110 9.60 7.74 -8.68
CA VAL A 110 9.39 8.01 -7.25
C VAL A 110 8.95 6.73 -6.54
N ALA A 111 7.99 5.97 -7.10
CA ALA A 111 7.55 4.70 -6.56
C ALA A 111 8.73 3.72 -6.41
N VAL A 112 9.50 3.56 -7.49
CA VAL A 112 10.70 2.71 -7.51
C VAL A 112 11.73 3.15 -6.47
N SER A 113 12.00 4.46 -6.38
CA SER A 113 12.97 5.00 -5.41
C SER A 113 12.52 4.81 -3.97
N LEU A 114 11.23 4.96 -3.67
CA LEU A 114 10.70 4.71 -2.32
C LEU A 114 10.82 3.23 -1.95
N CYS A 115 10.39 2.32 -2.83
CA CYS A 115 10.50 0.88 -2.59
C CYS A 115 11.95 0.44 -2.44
N ALA A 116 12.83 0.83 -3.37
CA ALA A 116 14.25 0.46 -3.34
C ALA A 116 14.99 1.03 -2.11
N GLY A 117 14.49 2.09 -1.49
CA GLY A 117 15.01 2.64 -0.24
C GLY A 117 14.36 2.06 1.02
N SER A 118 13.42 1.15 0.91
CA SER A 118 12.65 0.58 2.02
C SER A 118 12.97 -0.89 2.23
N LEU A 119 12.91 -1.36 3.49
CA LEU A 119 13.00 -2.78 3.82
C LEU A 119 11.71 -3.51 3.46
N ASN A 120 10.58 -2.87 3.70
CA ASN A 120 9.25 -3.43 3.54
C ASN A 120 8.42 -2.57 2.60
N ALA A 121 7.47 -3.20 1.92
CA ALA A 121 6.42 -2.51 1.19
C ALA A 121 5.08 -3.25 1.37
N LEU A 122 3.99 -2.47 1.41
CA LEU A 122 2.62 -2.96 1.39
C LEU A 122 1.85 -2.23 0.30
N ALA A 123 1.34 -2.97 -0.68
CA ALA A 123 0.51 -2.43 -1.76
C ALA A 123 -0.97 -2.72 -1.51
N LEU A 124 -1.82 -1.73 -1.80
CA LEU A 124 -3.27 -1.80 -1.68
C LEU A 124 -3.88 -1.72 -3.06
N HIS A 125 -4.59 -2.77 -3.44
CA HIS A 125 -5.25 -2.97 -4.72
C HIS A 125 -6.72 -3.26 -4.54
N GLY A 126 -7.46 -3.18 -5.62
CA GLY A 126 -8.86 -3.56 -5.66
C GLY A 126 -9.17 -4.46 -6.83
N PHE A 127 -10.03 -5.42 -6.62
CA PHE A 127 -10.49 -6.31 -7.67
C PHE A 127 -12.02 -6.46 -7.65
N GLN A 128 -12.56 -6.97 -8.76
CA GLN A 128 -13.95 -7.34 -8.86
C GLN A 128 -14.07 -8.85 -8.62
N PRO A 129 -14.76 -9.29 -7.53
CA PRO A 129 -14.95 -10.72 -7.30
C PRO A 129 -15.89 -11.32 -8.33
N GLY A 130 -15.68 -12.58 -8.65
CA GLY A 130 -16.47 -13.29 -9.64
C GLY A 130 -16.20 -14.79 -9.63
N PRO A 131 -17.04 -15.60 -10.30
CA PRO A 131 -16.87 -17.03 -10.42
C PRO A 131 -15.53 -17.40 -11.06
N PRO A 132 -14.97 -18.63 -10.80
CA PRO A 132 -15.68 -19.69 -10.09
C PRO A 132 -15.63 -19.62 -8.56
N ASP A 133 -14.70 -18.86 -7.96
CA ASP A 133 -14.34 -18.99 -6.55
C ASP A 133 -15.05 -17.97 -5.64
N MET A 134 -15.67 -16.95 -6.20
CA MET A 134 -16.30 -15.87 -5.46
C MET A 134 -17.61 -15.44 -6.12
N SER A 135 -18.54 -14.97 -5.30
CA SER A 135 -19.76 -14.29 -5.77
C SER A 135 -19.49 -12.79 -5.89
N GLU A 136 -20.23 -12.09 -6.76
CA GLU A 136 -20.06 -10.65 -6.98
C GLU A 136 -20.24 -9.79 -5.73
N GLY A 137 -20.99 -10.29 -4.73
CA GLY A 137 -21.22 -9.62 -3.45
C GLY A 137 -20.21 -9.94 -2.33
N ASP A 138 -19.26 -10.81 -2.58
CA ASP A 138 -18.34 -11.28 -1.53
C ASP A 138 -17.38 -10.18 -1.08
N GLN A 139 -17.34 -9.96 0.24
CA GLN A 139 -16.40 -9.04 0.89
C GLN A 139 -15.12 -9.79 1.26
N VAL A 140 -14.20 -9.89 0.31
CA VAL A 140 -12.97 -10.68 0.43
C VAL A 140 -11.74 -9.78 0.35
N VAL A 141 -10.69 -10.15 1.08
CA VAL A 141 -9.34 -9.64 0.86
C VAL A 141 -8.40 -10.80 0.54
N LEU A 142 -7.71 -10.72 -0.60
CA LEU A 142 -6.66 -11.65 -0.96
C LEU A 142 -5.31 -11.07 -0.51
N VAL A 143 -4.48 -11.90 0.11
CA VAL A 143 -3.17 -11.52 0.65
C VAL A 143 -2.08 -12.19 -0.17
N GLY A 144 -1.29 -11.39 -0.88
CA GLY A 144 -0.25 -11.83 -1.78
C GLY A 144 1.11 -11.15 -1.52
N GLY A 145 2.01 -11.29 -2.48
CA GLY A 145 3.36 -10.73 -2.43
C GLY A 145 4.44 -11.73 -2.03
N GLY A 146 5.70 -11.32 -2.16
CA GLY A 146 6.87 -12.16 -1.90
C GLY A 146 7.25 -12.30 -0.42
N ASN A 147 6.77 -11.40 0.46
CA ASN A 147 7.11 -11.42 1.89
C ASN A 147 6.15 -12.35 2.66
N THR A 148 6.54 -13.60 2.83
CA THR A 148 5.71 -14.63 3.49
C THR A 148 5.43 -14.30 4.95
N ILE A 149 6.37 -13.69 5.68
CA ILE A 149 6.19 -13.33 7.10
C ILE A 149 5.12 -12.25 7.23
N LEU A 150 5.20 -11.19 6.42
CA LEU A 150 4.19 -10.14 6.43
C LEU A 150 2.81 -10.66 6.00
N LYS A 151 2.77 -11.54 5.00
CA LYS A 151 1.53 -12.21 4.57
C LYS A 151 0.88 -12.98 5.73
N ASP A 152 1.67 -13.75 6.48
CA ASP A 152 1.16 -14.54 7.62
C ASP A 152 0.59 -13.63 8.70
N TYR A 153 1.25 -12.51 9.03
CA TYR A 153 0.76 -11.54 10.01
C TYR A 153 -0.54 -10.87 9.55
N LEU A 154 -0.62 -10.49 8.28
CA LEU A 154 -1.83 -9.92 7.69
C LEU A 154 -2.98 -10.92 7.69
N LEU A 155 -2.75 -12.16 7.25
CA LEU A 155 -3.77 -13.21 7.24
C LEU A 155 -4.28 -13.51 8.66
N GLU A 156 -3.38 -13.66 9.62
CA GLU A 156 -3.72 -13.90 11.02
C GLU A 156 -4.55 -12.75 11.59
N GLY A 157 -4.08 -11.51 11.42
CA GLY A 157 -4.74 -10.31 11.94
C GLY A 157 -6.11 -10.08 11.31
N LEU A 158 -6.22 -10.16 9.99
CA LEU A 158 -7.46 -9.96 9.25
C LEU A 158 -8.51 -11.01 9.65
N ARG A 159 -8.14 -12.29 9.70
CA ARG A 159 -9.06 -13.37 10.12
C ARG A 159 -9.51 -13.21 11.58
N ARG A 160 -8.61 -12.80 12.46
CA ARG A 160 -8.96 -12.47 13.85
C ARG A 160 -9.97 -11.33 13.94
N ALA A 161 -9.82 -10.33 13.08
CA ALA A 161 -10.74 -9.19 12.97
C ALA A 161 -12.01 -9.51 12.15
N LYS A 162 -12.21 -10.79 11.76
CA LYS A 162 -13.40 -11.32 11.05
C LYS A 162 -13.54 -10.87 9.60
N PHE A 163 -12.46 -10.47 8.95
CA PHE A 163 -12.43 -10.35 7.50
C PHE A 163 -12.33 -11.73 6.85
N ASP A 164 -12.97 -11.92 5.70
CA ASP A 164 -12.72 -13.07 4.83
C ASP A 164 -11.39 -12.85 4.11
N ALA A 165 -10.31 -13.24 4.79
CA ALA A 165 -8.95 -13.10 4.29
C ALA A 165 -8.43 -14.44 3.76
N ARG A 166 -8.04 -14.45 2.48
CA ARG A 166 -7.57 -15.64 1.77
C ARG A 166 -6.16 -15.41 1.24
N ASP A 167 -5.34 -16.49 1.20
CA ASP A 167 -4.04 -16.42 0.53
C ASP A 167 -4.26 -16.31 -0.99
N ALA A 168 -3.62 -15.33 -1.60
CA ALA A 168 -3.73 -15.07 -3.04
C ALA A 168 -2.96 -16.09 -3.90
N GLY A 169 -2.17 -17.00 -3.33
CA GLY A 169 -1.32 -17.94 -4.06
C GLY A 169 -2.03 -18.82 -5.09
N LEU A 170 -3.35 -18.99 -4.97
CA LEU A 170 -4.17 -19.73 -5.93
C LEU A 170 -4.86 -18.83 -6.97
N HIS A 171 -4.69 -17.51 -6.90
CA HIS A 171 -5.41 -16.53 -7.71
C HIS A 171 -4.58 -15.89 -8.82
N GLY A 172 -3.60 -16.60 -9.35
CA GLY A 172 -2.87 -16.23 -10.56
C GLY A 172 -2.28 -14.80 -10.52
N GLU A 173 -2.80 -13.91 -11.34
CA GLU A 173 -2.29 -12.54 -11.46
C GLU A 173 -2.48 -11.67 -10.20
N LEU A 174 -3.37 -12.05 -9.29
CA LEU A 174 -3.63 -11.34 -8.05
C LEU A 174 -2.67 -11.74 -6.92
N ASN A 175 -1.79 -12.72 -7.13
CA ASN A 175 -0.88 -13.23 -6.09
C ASN A 175 0.27 -12.27 -5.76
N GLY A 176 0.64 -11.36 -6.67
CA GLY A 176 1.62 -10.30 -6.44
C GLY A 176 3.05 -10.76 -6.18
N ASP A 177 3.41 -12.01 -6.48
CA ASP A 177 4.70 -12.62 -6.15
C ASP A 177 5.81 -12.38 -7.19
N ALA A 178 5.46 -11.84 -8.38
CA ALA A 178 6.42 -11.55 -9.41
C ALA A 178 7.52 -10.58 -8.92
N THR A 179 8.78 -10.89 -9.16
CA THR A 179 9.92 -10.07 -8.72
C THR A 179 9.92 -8.65 -9.30
N CYS A 180 9.31 -8.46 -10.47
CA CYS A 180 9.14 -7.15 -11.11
C CYS A 180 7.93 -6.37 -10.59
N ASN A 181 7.03 -6.98 -9.81
CA ASN A 181 5.97 -6.24 -9.14
C ASN A 181 6.58 -5.17 -8.22
N ILE A 182 6.05 -3.95 -8.27
CA ILE A 182 6.59 -2.81 -7.53
C ILE A 182 6.72 -3.10 -6.03
N VAL A 183 5.79 -3.86 -5.46
CA VAL A 183 5.81 -4.20 -4.03
C VAL A 183 7.01 -5.06 -3.63
N ASN A 184 7.58 -5.84 -4.57
CA ASN A 184 8.74 -6.69 -4.33
C ASN A 184 10.08 -5.99 -4.66
N ARG A 185 10.07 -4.73 -5.11
CA ARG A 185 11.28 -3.97 -5.45
C ARG A 185 11.89 -3.24 -4.25
N THR A 186 11.77 -3.84 -3.07
CA THR A 186 12.36 -3.36 -1.82
C THR A 186 13.82 -3.78 -1.68
N LEU A 187 14.52 -3.28 -0.66
CA LEU A 187 15.89 -3.71 -0.31
C LEU A 187 15.98 -5.23 -0.05
N LEU A 188 14.90 -5.84 0.44
CA LEU A 188 14.83 -7.27 0.69
C LEU A 188 14.32 -8.07 -0.52
N GLY A 189 13.94 -7.42 -1.61
CA GLY A 189 13.37 -8.05 -2.80
C GLY A 189 11.99 -8.66 -2.59
N MET A 190 11.26 -8.25 -1.56
CA MET A 190 9.95 -8.80 -1.19
C MET A 190 9.08 -7.78 -0.45
N GLY A 191 7.78 -7.85 -0.67
CA GLY A 191 6.75 -7.06 0.00
C GLY A 191 5.45 -7.85 0.08
N ALA A 192 4.37 -7.22 0.54
CA ALA A 192 3.04 -7.82 0.56
C ALA A 192 2.04 -6.97 -0.23
N GLN A 193 1.05 -7.63 -0.82
CA GLN A 193 -0.01 -7.03 -1.61
C GLN A 193 -1.37 -7.45 -1.05
N LEU A 194 -2.30 -6.52 -0.92
CA LEU A 194 -3.68 -6.77 -0.53
C LEU A 194 -4.59 -6.41 -1.70
N GLU A 195 -5.37 -7.39 -2.14
CA GLU A 195 -6.43 -7.24 -3.14
C GLU A 195 -7.78 -7.22 -2.42
N LEU A 196 -8.42 -6.06 -2.41
CA LEU A 196 -9.72 -5.88 -1.75
C LEU A 196 -10.84 -5.95 -2.79
N SER A 197 -11.82 -6.82 -2.56
CA SER A 197 -12.99 -6.89 -3.43
C SER A 197 -13.77 -5.57 -3.44
N THR A 198 -14.44 -5.24 -4.54
CA THR A 198 -15.27 -4.03 -4.63
C THR A 198 -16.31 -3.97 -3.50
N PRO A 199 -17.08 -5.03 -3.17
CA PRO A 199 -18.01 -4.98 -2.04
C PRO A 199 -17.36 -4.72 -0.69
N LEU A 200 -16.13 -5.20 -0.46
CA LEU A 200 -15.39 -4.90 0.77
C LEU A 200 -15.00 -3.42 0.82
N ARG A 201 -14.45 -2.88 -0.27
CA ARG A 201 -14.11 -1.45 -0.35
C ARG A 201 -15.35 -0.57 -0.20
N ASP A 202 -16.45 -0.99 -0.79
CA ASP A 202 -17.73 -0.30 -0.68
C ASP A 202 -18.22 -0.22 0.77
N ALA A 203 -18.15 -1.28 1.53
CA ALA A 203 -18.54 -1.31 2.94
C ALA A 203 -17.66 -0.44 3.86
N MET A 204 -16.48 -0.03 3.41
CA MET A 204 -15.56 0.80 4.18
C MET A 204 -15.95 2.29 4.21
N PHE A 205 -16.92 2.71 3.40
CA PHE A 205 -17.35 4.11 3.28
C PHE A 205 -18.87 4.21 3.31
N ALA A 206 -19.42 5.16 4.06
CA ALA A 206 -20.85 5.40 4.06
C ALA A 206 -21.34 6.09 2.77
N GLU A 207 -20.46 6.86 2.12
CA GLU A 207 -20.73 7.52 0.85
C GLU A 207 -19.55 7.28 -0.13
N HIS A 208 -19.86 6.72 -1.29
CA HIS A 208 -18.86 6.21 -2.25
C HIS A 208 -18.28 7.21 -3.24
N SER A 209 -18.83 8.42 -3.35
CA SER A 209 -18.29 9.41 -4.26
C SER A 209 -16.86 9.82 -3.87
N ARG A 210 -16.00 10.07 -4.85
CA ARG A 210 -14.60 10.43 -4.62
C ARG A 210 -14.43 11.61 -3.64
N SER A 211 -15.30 12.61 -3.72
CA SER A 211 -15.27 13.77 -2.82
C SER A 211 -15.69 13.44 -1.38
N ARG A 212 -16.48 12.39 -1.18
CA ARG A 212 -17.10 12.06 0.11
C ARG A 212 -16.40 10.91 0.85
N ARG A 213 -15.84 9.92 0.14
CA ARG A 213 -15.21 8.74 0.77
C ARG A 213 -14.29 9.10 1.93
N LYS A 214 -13.37 10.01 1.71
CA LYS A 214 -12.40 10.44 2.72
C LYS A 214 -13.01 11.02 4.00
N HIS A 215 -14.28 11.44 3.97
CA HIS A 215 -15.01 12.01 5.09
C HIS A 215 -16.00 11.04 5.74
N THR A 216 -16.24 9.90 5.13
CA THR A 216 -17.28 8.95 5.53
C THR A 216 -16.78 7.53 5.76
N THR A 217 -15.53 7.42 6.19
CA THR A 217 -14.90 6.16 6.58
C THR A 217 -15.67 5.51 7.74
N THR A 218 -15.91 4.20 7.63
CA THR A 218 -16.65 3.41 8.62
C THR A 218 -15.72 2.79 9.68
N GLN A 219 -16.29 2.18 10.71
CA GLN A 219 -15.51 1.38 11.66
C GLN A 219 -14.78 0.22 10.98
N LEU A 220 -15.36 -0.38 9.93
CA LEU A 220 -14.72 -1.45 9.15
C LEU A 220 -13.41 -0.97 8.51
N PHE A 221 -13.40 0.23 7.94
CA PHE A 221 -12.21 0.88 7.40
C PHE A 221 -11.10 0.98 8.46
N TRP A 222 -11.41 1.52 9.63
CA TRP A 222 -10.42 1.73 10.68
C TRP A 222 -9.95 0.43 11.32
N THR A 223 -10.81 -0.59 11.40
CA THR A 223 -10.42 -1.93 11.84
C THR A 223 -9.42 -2.55 10.87
N PHE A 224 -9.66 -2.43 9.56
CA PHE A 224 -8.74 -2.90 8.53
C PHE A 224 -7.37 -2.19 8.61
N VAL A 225 -7.39 -0.87 8.73
CA VAL A 225 -6.17 -0.05 8.88
C VAL A 225 -5.37 -0.47 10.11
N ALA A 226 -6.03 -0.67 11.25
CA ALA A 226 -5.37 -1.10 12.48
C ALA A 226 -4.67 -2.45 12.30
N VAL A 227 -5.33 -3.42 11.67
CA VAL A 227 -4.72 -4.74 11.38
C VAL A 227 -3.49 -4.61 10.49
N CYS A 228 -3.55 -3.80 9.42
CA CYS A 228 -2.40 -3.59 8.54
C CYS A 228 -1.21 -2.97 9.29
N ARG A 229 -1.49 -1.98 10.13
CA ARG A 229 -0.44 -1.32 10.93
C ARG A 229 0.15 -2.25 11.98
N ASP A 230 -0.67 -3.01 12.70
CA ASP A 230 -0.20 -4.01 13.68
C ASP A 230 0.71 -5.07 13.03
N ALA A 231 0.37 -5.52 11.81
CA ALA A 231 1.21 -6.47 11.07
C ALA A 231 2.57 -5.87 10.68
N LEU A 232 2.59 -4.61 10.26
CA LEU A 232 3.82 -3.89 9.94
C LEU A 232 4.66 -3.62 11.18
N ASP A 233 4.05 -3.14 12.27
CA ASP A 233 4.75 -2.87 13.54
C ASP A 233 5.40 -4.15 14.09
N ARG A 234 4.70 -5.29 13.98
CA ARG A 234 5.23 -6.60 14.38
C ARG A 234 6.43 -7.00 13.52
N LEU A 235 6.33 -6.88 12.20
CA LEU A 235 7.43 -7.19 11.28
C LEU A 235 8.66 -6.31 11.57
N GLU A 236 8.46 -5.01 11.72
CA GLU A 236 9.53 -4.05 12.00
C GLU A 236 10.22 -4.33 13.34
N ALA A 237 9.45 -4.67 14.38
CA ALA A 237 10.02 -5.04 15.68
C ALA A 237 10.93 -6.27 15.59
N GLU A 238 10.55 -7.28 14.81
CA GLU A 238 11.39 -8.47 14.59
C GLU A 238 12.67 -8.16 13.79
N GLN A 239 12.57 -7.27 12.80
CA GLN A 239 13.72 -6.83 12.01
C GLN A 239 14.73 -6.04 12.85
N ILE A 240 14.29 -5.26 13.83
CA ILE A 240 15.16 -4.55 14.77
C ILE A 240 15.91 -5.55 15.64
N VAL A 241 15.24 -6.56 16.18
CA VAL A 241 15.85 -7.58 17.05
C VAL A 241 16.84 -8.45 16.28
N ALA A 242 16.57 -8.74 15.01
CA ALA A 242 17.45 -9.56 14.15
C ALA A 242 18.76 -8.88 13.75
N ARG A 243 18.97 -7.61 14.12
CA ARG A 243 20.19 -6.82 13.81
C ARG A 243 21.08 -6.51 15.01
N PRO A 244 21.42 -7.47 15.91
CA PRO A 244 22.30 -7.20 17.05
C PRO A 244 23.73 -6.78 16.65
N GLY A 245 24.14 -7.06 15.40
CA GLY A 245 25.48 -6.74 14.91
C GLY A 245 25.72 -5.28 14.52
N LEU A 246 24.69 -4.48 14.25
CA LEU A 246 24.87 -3.05 13.95
C LEU A 246 25.19 -2.22 15.19
N ARG A 247 24.72 -2.64 16.36
CA ARG A 247 25.06 -1.99 17.65
C ARG A 247 26.54 -2.16 18.05
N CYS A 248 27.25 -3.17 17.48
CA CYS A 248 28.65 -3.39 17.78
C CYS A 248 29.64 -2.56 16.93
N LEU A 249 29.19 -1.88 15.90
CA LEU A 249 30.09 -1.03 15.09
C LEU A 249 30.28 0.37 15.69
N GLU A 250 29.43 0.77 16.64
CA GLU A 250 29.54 2.06 17.34
C GLU A 250 30.63 2.07 18.43
N SER A 251 31.23 0.93 18.78
CA SER A 251 32.24 0.81 19.85
C SER A 251 33.63 0.51 19.38
N ARG A 252 33.98 0.63 18.10
CA ARG A 252 35.37 0.54 17.64
C ARG A 252 35.96 1.95 17.51
N PRO A 253 36.84 2.37 18.41
CA PRO A 253 37.64 3.57 18.16
C PRO A 253 38.51 3.34 16.93
N CYS A 254 38.58 4.33 16.06
CA CYS A 254 39.53 4.39 14.95
C CYS A 254 40.96 4.35 15.45
#